data_77cba5c721476248071d1c101600a7f1
#
_entry.id   77cba5c721476248071d1c101600a7f1
#
_cell.length_a   1.000
_cell.length_b   1.000
_cell.length_c   1.000
_cell.angle_alpha   90.00
_cell.angle_beta   90.00
_cell.angle_gamma   90.00
#
_symmetry.space_group_name_H-M   'P 1'
#
loop_
_entity.id
_entity.type
_entity.pdbx_description
1 polymer ?
#
loop_
_entity_poly.entity_id
_entity_poly.type
_entity_poly.pdbx_seq_one_letter_code
_entity_poly.pdbx_strand_id
1 'polypeptide(L)'
;TNNFATLNPLDDSNSTLSEGNLKTVNGSSYKGARATMAFPSSGKWYAEYAEFSTRRSNVIGSFRVVGGGTNLDNNGGATGLYWGSSGLQVDNDGWFTGSPVDGIGSGDVLQMAYDSDTGKVWCGINNQWLRASSGTLYTDGNPAGGSNQTYTWGSSAEDTFFSIWNYSLTGVANFGQDSSFAGTKTSQGNQDSGG
;
A
#
# COMPACT_ATOMS: atom_id res chain seq x y z
N THR A 1 -23.72 6.26 8.19
CA THR A 1 -22.82 6.63 7.07
C THR A 1 -21.42 6.30 7.50
N ASN A 2 -20.80 5.32 6.86
CA ASN A 2 -19.41 4.97 7.15
C ASN A 2 -18.49 6.08 6.63
N ASN A 3 -17.52 6.48 7.42
CA ASN A 3 -16.52 7.47 7.05
C ASN A 3 -15.23 6.75 6.63
N PHE A 4 -15.01 6.67 5.32
CA PHE A 4 -13.83 6.03 4.76
C PHE A 4 -12.73 7.05 4.45
N ALA A 5 -11.49 6.65 4.55
CA ALA A 5 -10.37 7.43 4.04
C ALA A 5 -10.44 7.54 2.50
N THR A 6 -9.85 8.61 1.98
CA THR A 6 -9.50 8.75 0.56
C THR A 6 -8.06 9.22 0.46
N LEU A 7 -7.50 9.32 -0.72
CA LEU A 7 -6.21 10.00 -0.89
C LEU A 7 -6.41 11.51 -0.75
N ASN A 8 -5.50 12.18 -0.06
CA ASN A 8 -5.64 13.59 0.29
C ASN A 8 -5.07 14.49 -0.83
N PRO A 9 -5.91 15.25 -1.55
CA PRO A 9 -5.45 16.13 -2.62
C PRO A 9 -4.74 17.40 -2.11
N LEU A 10 -4.81 17.67 -0.81
CA LEU A 10 -4.12 18.81 -0.16
C LEU A 10 -2.77 18.41 0.42
N ASP A 11 -2.46 17.12 0.47
CA ASP A 11 -1.24 16.56 1.00
C ASP A 11 -0.74 15.46 0.05
N ASP A 12 -0.44 15.90 -1.15
CA ASP A 12 0.11 15.09 -2.20
C ASP A 12 1.31 15.81 -2.86
N SER A 13 2.07 15.08 -3.64
CA SER A 13 3.15 15.64 -4.47
C SER A 13 2.69 15.89 -5.91
N ASN A 14 1.54 16.54 -6.09
CA ASN A 14 0.89 16.80 -7.37
C ASN A 14 0.50 15.53 -8.15
N SER A 15 0.04 14.49 -7.45
CA SER A 15 -0.63 13.34 -8.06
C SER A 15 -1.92 13.78 -8.73
N THR A 16 -2.24 13.21 -9.89
CA THR A 16 -3.56 13.40 -10.47
C THR A 16 -4.53 12.43 -9.80
N LEU A 17 -5.47 12.97 -9.01
CA LEU A 17 -6.48 12.20 -8.30
C LEU A 17 -7.83 12.30 -9.00
N SER A 18 -8.59 11.20 -9.04
CA SER A 18 -9.93 11.11 -9.59
C SER A 18 -10.74 10.02 -8.87
N GLU A 19 -11.96 9.74 -9.32
CA GLU A 19 -12.87 8.74 -8.72
C GLU A 19 -13.03 8.93 -7.21
N GLY A 20 -13.41 10.15 -6.81
CA GLY A 20 -13.55 10.50 -5.40
C GLY A 20 -12.23 10.49 -4.62
N ASN A 21 -11.11 10.79 -5.29
CA ASN A 21 -9.74 10.74 -4.75
C ASN A 21 -9.27 9.32 -4.37
N LEU A 22 -9.77 8.32 -5.06
CA LEU A 22 -9.29 6.94 -4.90
C LEU A 22 -8.30 6.53 -5.99
N LYS A 23 -8.45 7.09 -7.20
CA LYS A 23 -7.62 6.75 -8.34
C LYS A 23 -6.47 7.74 -8.51
N THR A 24 -5.26 7.20 -8.67
CA THR A 24 -4.06 7.95 -9.05
C THR A 24 -3.73 7.72 -10.51
N VAL A 25 -3.36 8.79 -11.21
CA VAL A 25 -2.78 8.72 -12.56
C VAL A 25 -1.52 9.56 -12.55
N ASN A 26 -0.37 8.92 -12.54
CA ASN A 26 0.91 9.60 -12.49
C ASN A 26 1.70 9.39 -13.79
N GLY A 27 2.18 10.50 -14.35
CA GLY A 27 3.01 10.52 -15.55
C GLY A 27 4.50 10.26 -15.23
N SER A 28 5.38 10.87 -15.98
CA SER A 28 6.83 10.65 -15.95
C SER A 28 7.56 11.36 -14.78
N SER A 29 6.94 11.45 -13.61
CA SER A 29 7.57 11.95 -12.38
C SER A 29 7.09 11.16 -11.17
N TYR A 30 7.92 11.10 -10.16
CA TYR A 30 7.56 10.49 -8.89
C TYR A 30 6.52 11.35 -8.17
N LYS A 31 5.44 10.74 -7.78
CA LYS A 31 4.28 11.37 -7.15
C LYS A 31 3.74 10.48 -6.04
N GLY A 32 3.28 11.10 -4.97
CA GLY A 32 2.67 10.38 -3.86
C GLY A 32 1.49 11.11 -3.27
N ALA A 33 0.62 10.39 -2.58
CA ALA A 33 -0.48 10.93 -1.81
C ALA A 33 -0.66 10.10 -0.53
N ARG A 34 -0.94 10.76 0.60
CA ARG A 34 -1.38 10.11 1.83
C ARG A 34 -2.88 9.88 1.84
N ALA A 35 -3.32 8.94 2.66
CA ALA A 35 -4.72 8.87 3.03
C ALA A 35 -5.15 10.09 3.85
N THR A 36 -6.42 10.43 3.80
CA THR A 36 -7.00 11.56 4.56
C THR A 36 -7.10 11.31 6.06
N MET A 37 -6.93 10.06 6.50
CA MET A 37 -7.06 9.65 7.90
C MET A 37 -5.78 8.96 8.35
N ALA A 38 -5.25 9.41 9.50
CA ALA A 38 -4.24 8.67 10.24
C ALA A 38 -4.85 7.42 10.89
N PHE A 39 -4.00 6.46 11.23
CA PHE A 39 -4.46 5.32 12.01
C PHE A 39 -4.85 5.75 13.43
N PRO A 40 -5.96 5.25 13.95
CA PRO A 40 -6.24 5.35 15.37
C PRO A 40 -5.13 4.71 16.22
N SER A 41 -5.01 5.15 17.46
CA SER A 41 -3.97 4.71 18.40
C SER A 41 -4.04 3.23 18.78
N SER A 42 -5.12 2.55 18.44
CA SER A 42 -5.30 1.12 18.68
C SER A 42 -6.13 0.46 17.58
N GLY A 43 -6.01 -0.86 17.49
CA GLY A 43 -6.78 -1.68 16.56
C GLY A 43 -6.00 -2.11 15.31
N LYS A 44 -6.70 -2.84 14.46
CA LYS A 44 -6.15 -3.40 13.22
C LYS A 44 -6.82 -2.78 12.01
N TRP A 45 -6.01 -2.37 11.06
CA TRP A 45 -6.42 -1.58 9.91
C TRP A 45 -5.98 -2.28 8.63
N TYR A 46 -6.78 -2.12 7.58
CA TYR A 46 -6.56 -2.75 6.30
C TYR A 46 -6.86 -1.79 5.16
N ALA A 47 -6.05 -1.85 4.11
CA ALA A 47 -6.30 -1.15 2.86
C ALA A 47 -5.72 -1.92 1.68
N GLU A 48 -6.22 -1.61 0.49
CA GLU A 48 -5.80 -2.21 -0.76
C GLU A 48 -5.45 -1.15 -1.79
N TYR A 49 -4.63 -1.54 -2.76
CA TYR A 49 -4.33 -0.74 -3.94
C TYR A 49 -4.24 -1.65 -5.15
N ALA A 50 -5.13 -1.46 -6.12
CA ALA A 50 -5.08 -2.19 -7.38
C ALA A 50 -4.24 -1.43 -8.40
N GLU A 51 -3.26 -2.11 -8.99
CA GLU A 51 -2.38 -1.61 -10.03
C GLU A 51 -2.96 -1.91 -11.41
N PHE A 52 -2.99 -0.93 -12.30
CA PHE A 52 -3.56 -1.06 -13.65
C PHE A 52 -2.60 -0.70 -14.80
N SER A 53 -1.36 -0.38 -14.47
CA SER A 53 -0.34 -0.14 -15.50
C SER A 53 0.24 -1.46 -16.01
N THR A 54 0.65 -1.48 -17.25
CA THR A 54 1.40 -2.62 -17.77
C THR A 54 2.78 -2.65 -17.13
N ARG A 55 3.20 -3.82 -16.67
CA ARG A 55 4.56 -4.04 -16.15
C ARG A 55 5.59 -3.54 -17.15
N ARG A 56 6.36 -2.53 -16.77
CA ARG A 56 7.44 -1.97 -17.59
C ARG A 56 8.72 -1.92 -16.77
N SER A 57 9.84 -2.08 -17.43
CA SER A 57 11.17 -2.02 -16.82
C SER A 57 11.51 -0.70 -16.11
N ASN A 58 10.70 0.34 -16.29
CA ASN A 58 10.90 1.68 -15.72
C ASN A 58 9.71 2.15 -14.85
N VAL A 59 8.83 1.24 -14.48
CA VAL A 59 7.71 1.56 -13.59
C VAL A 59 8.15 1.25 -12.16
N ILE A 60 8.00 2.24 -11.29
CA ILE A 60 8.35 2.16 -9.88
C ILE A 60 7.16 2.62 -9.07
N GLY A 61 6.81 1.86 -8.06
CA GLY A 61 5.72 2.23 -7.17
C GLY A 61 5.87 1.65 -5.78
N SER A 62 5.14 2.20 -4.85
CA SER A 62 5.00 1.65 -3.52
C SER A 62 3.62 1.89 -2.94
N PHE A 63 3.13 0.91 -2.17
CA PHE A 63 2.02 1.03 -1.25
C PHE A 63 2.60 0.85 0.15
N ARG A 64 2.46 1.86 1.01
CA ARG A 64 3.30 2.02 2.19
C ARG A 64 2.58 2.67 3.36
N VAL A 65 3.16 2.58 4.56
CA VAL A 65 2.87 3.44 5.69
C VAL A 65 3.90 4.55 5.79
N VAL A 66 3.47 5.74 6.14
CA VAL A 66 4.32 6.94 6.24
C VAL A 66 3.92 7.77 7.45
N GLY A 67 4.89 8.45 8.05
CA GLY A 67 4.61 9.50 9.04
C GLY A 67 4.06 10.78 8.39
N GLY A 68 3.35 11.61 9.15
CA GLY A 68 2.78 12.86 8.67
C GLY A 68 3.80 13.85 8.13
N GLY A 69 5.03 13.84 8.66
CA GLY A 69 6.13 14.69 8.18
C GLY A 69 6.92 14.15 6.99
N THR A 70 6.58 12.98 6.45
CA THR A 70 7.33 12.38 5.34
C THR A 70 7.14 13.16 4.04
N ASN A 71 8.23 13.47 3.34
CA ASN A 71 8.16 14.06 2.01
C ASN A 71 7.66 13.01 0.99
N LEU A 72 6.58 13.33 0.29
CA LEU A 72 5.95 12.43 -0.69
C LEU A 72 6.61 12.47 -2.07
N ASP A 73 7.55 13.39 -2.34
CA ASP A 73 8.29 13.45 -3.61
C ASP A 73 9.40 12.38 -3.70
N ASN A 74 9.77 11.79 -2.60
CA ASN A 74 10.80 10.76 -2.54
C ASN A 74 10.35 9.54 -1.72
N ASN A 75 11.15 8.50 -1.72
CA ASN A 75 10.88 7.26 -1.00
C ASN A 75 11.41 7.26 0.44
N GLY A 76 12.03 8.35 0.91
CA GLY A 76 12.63 8.42 2.23
C GLY A 76 11.60 8.50 3.36
N GLY A 77 11.85 7.81 4.46
CA GLY A 77 11.02 7.84 5.67
C GLY A 77 9.66 7.15 5.54
N ALA A 78 9.52 6.24 4.60
CA ALA A 78 8.35 5.41 4.39
C ALA A 78 8.73 3.94 4.46
N THR A 79 7.80 3.09 4.84
CA THR A 79 8.02 1.65 4.84
C THR A 79 6.80 0.92 4.28
N GLY A 80 7.02 0.03 3.33
CA GLY A 80 5.94 -0.70 2.68
C GLY A 80 6.43 -1.59 1.56
N LEU A 81 5.50 -2.06 0.76
CA LEU A 81 5.79 -2.83 -0.42
C LEU A 81 6.18 -1.89 -1.56
N TYR A 82 7.38 -2.05 -2.05
CA TYR A 82 7.95 -1.30 -3.15
C TYR A 82 8.26 -2.25 -4.31
N TRP A 83 8.04 -1.80 -5.53
CA TRP A 83 8.37 -2.55 -6.73
C TRP A 83 9.00 -1.68 -7.80
N GLY A 84 9.90 -2.28 -8.56
CA GLY A 84 10.60 -1.61 -9.64
C GLY A 84 11.19 -2.60 -10.63
N SER A 85 12.03 -2.12 -11.51
CA SER A 85 12.70 -2.95 -12.53
C SER A 85 13.56 -4.06 -11.95
N SER A 86 14.02 -3.91 -10.71
CA SER A 86 14.88 -4.87 -10.02
C SER A 86 14.12 -5.89 -9.17
N GLY A 87 12.78 -5.84 -9.14
CA GLY A 87 11.94 -6.76 -8.38
C GLY A 87 11.18 -6.10 -7.24
N LEU A 88 10.88 -6.88 -6.22
CA LEU A 88 10.21 -6.47 -5.00
C LEU A 88 11.19 -6.08 -3.90
N GLN A 89 10.85 -5.05 -3.16
CA GLN A 89 11.59 -4.58 -2.00
C GLN A 89 10.60 -4.26 -0.88
N VAL A 90 10.97 -4.55 0.35
CA VAL A 90 10.37 -3.94 1.53
C VAL A 90 11.30 -2.84 1.98
N ASP A 91 10.80 -1.63 2.04
CA ASP A 91 11.59 -0.46 2.35
C ASP A 91 12.23 -0.55 3.74
N ASN A 92 13.46 -0.09 3.86
CA ASN A 92 14.43 -0.18 4.95
C ASN A 92 15.24 -1.48 5.06
N ASP A 93 14.84 -2.60 4.44
CA ASP A 93 15.60 -3.85 4.52
C ASP A 93 16.35 -4.21 3.23
N GLY A 94 16.30 -3.33 2.22
CA GLY A 94 16.97 -3.55 0.94
C GLY A 94 16.19 -4.45 -0.03
N TRP A 95 16.80 -4.75 -1.16
CA TRP A 95 16.23 -5.61 -2.19
C TRP A 95 16.23 -7.07 -1.74
N PHE A 96 15.08 -7.72 -1.82
CA PHE A 96 14.98 -9.15 -1.56
C PHE A 96 15.30 -9.93 -2.83
N THR A 97 16.40 -10.67 -2.78
CA THR A 97 16.74 -11.66 -3.81
C THR A 97 15.94 -12.94 -3.55
N GLY A 98 15.26 -13.44 -4.58
CA GLY A 98 14.44 -14.64 -4.43
C GLY A 98 13.03 -14.39 -3.92
N SER A 99 12.43 -13.28 -4.35
CA SER A 99 11.01 -13.03 -4.13
C SER A 99 10.16 -14.17 -4.71
N PRO A 100 9.26 -14.77 -3.94
CA PRO A 100 8.32 -15.77 -4.46
C PRO A 100 7.26 -15.16 -5.40
N VAL A 101 7.31 -13.85 -5.58
CA VAL A 101 6.39 -13.10 -6.44
C VAL A 101 7.22 -12.43 -7.54
N ASP A 102 6.92 -12.73 -8.78
CA ASP A 102 7.64 -12.22 -9.98
C ASP A 102 7.45 -10.71 -10.25
N GLY A 103 7.14 -9.95 -9.22
CA GLY A 103 6.82 -8.52 -9.27
C GLY A 103 5.33 -8.26 -9.41
N ILE A 104 4.98 -6.98 -9.46
CA ILE A 104 3.60 -6.51 -9.52
C ILE A 104 3.27 -6.17 -10.99
N GLY A 105 2.14 -6.68 -11.45
CA GLY A 105 1.63 -6.48 -12.80
C GLY A 105 0.25 -5.84 -12.84
N SER A 106 -0.18 -5.49 -14.04
CA SER A 106 -1.52 -4.93 -14.24
C SER A 106 -2.60 -5.90 -13.75
N GLY A 107 -3.44 -5.41 -12.90
CA GLY A 107 -4.53 -6.16 -12.29
C GLY A 107 -4.19 -6.79 -10.95
N ASP A 108 -2.96 -6.70 -10.47
CA ASP A 108 -2.61 -7.16 -9.13
C ASP A 108 -3.21 -6.24 -8.07
N VAL A 109 -3.61 -6.83 -6.95
CA VAL A 109 -4.10 -6.13 -5.77
C VAL A 109 -3.03 -6.22 -4.68
N LEU A 110 -2.49 -5.06 -4.34
CA LEU A 110 -1.60 -4.91 -3.19
C LEU A 110 -2.44 -4.77 -1.93
N GLN A 111 -2.02 -5.40 -0.88
CA GLN A 111 -2.72 -5.43 0.39
C GLN A 111 -1.79 -5.00 1.51
N MET A 112 -2.33 -4.25 2.46
CA MET A 112 -1.60 -3.85 3.65
C MET A 112 -2.50 -3.96 4.87
N ALA A 113 -2.02 -4.66 5.89
CA ALA A 113 -2.59 -4.68 7.21
C ALA A 113 -1.63 -4.01 8.20
N TYR A 114 -2.16 -3.21 9.11
CA TYR A 114 -1.42 -2.52 10.16
C TYR A 114 -2.08 -2.76 11.51
N ASP A 115 -1.28 -3.14 12.49
CA ASP A 115 -1.70 -3.29 13.88
C ASP A 115 -1.11 -2.13 14.69
N SER A 116 -1.97 -1.18 15.06
CA SER A 116 -1.58 0.03 15.81
C SER A 116 -1.06 -0.29 17.20
N ASP A 117 -1.52 -1.38 17.83
CA ASP A 117 -1.14 -1.75 19.18
C ASP A 117 0.31 -2.27 19.26
N THR A 118 0.82 -2.83 18.15
CA THR A 118 2.15 -3.46 18.10
C THR A 118 3.09 -2.84 17.07
N GLY A 119 2.59 -1.95 16.22
CA GLY A 119 3.33 -1.38 15.08
C GLY A 119 3.63 -2.36 13.97
N LYS A 120 3.05 -3.56 13.98
CA LYS A 120 3.29 -4.57 12.97
C LYS A 120 2.58 -4.26 11.67
N VAL A 121 3.29 -4.47 10.56
CA VAL A 121 2.76 -4.28 9.22
C VAL A 121 2.92 -5.56 8.41
N TRP A 122 1.88 -5.94 7.72
CA TRP A 122 1.88 -7.02 6.74
C TRP A 122 1.58 -6.45 5.37
N CYS A 123 2.43 -6.76 4.41
CA CYS A 123 2.19 -6.49 2.99
C CYS A 123 1.77 -7.79 2.30
N GLY A 124 0.87 -7.69 1.34
CA GLY A 124 0.40 -8.83 0.56
C GLY A 124 0.17 -8.46 -0.90
N ILE A 125 0.11 -9.47 -1.74
CA ILE A 125 -0.23 -9.38 -3.16
C ILE A 125 -1.21 -10.52 -3.48
N ASN A 126 -2.39 -10.18 -3.99
CA ASN A 126 -3.40 -11.16 -4.41
C ASN A 126 -3.70 -12.21 -3.31
N ASN A 127 -3.93 -11.77 -2.08
CA ASN A 127 -4.16 -12.60 -0.88
C ASN A 127 -2.95 -13.45 -0.42
N GLN A 128 -1.79 -13.22 -0.97
CA GLN A 128 -0.57 -13.86 -0.52
C GLN A 128 0.20 -12.89 0.39
N TRP A 129 0.17 -13.15 1.69
CA TRP A 129 0.82 -12.30 2.69
C TRP A 129 2.31 -12.60 2.81
N LEU A 130 3.10 -11.54 2.85
CA LEU A 130 4.55 -11.62 2.82
C LEU A 130 5.16 -11.46 4.23
N ARG A 131 6.21 -12.23 4.49
CA ARG A 131 7.12 -12.06 5.63
C ARG A 131 8.52 -11.77 5.12
N ALA A 132 9.15 -10.74 5.64
CA ALA A 132 10.55 -10.45 5.37
C ALA A 132 11.44 -11.03 6.48
N SER A 133 12.49 -11.74 6.11
CA SER A 133 13.48 -12.25 7.06
C SER A 133 14.82 -12.47 6.38
N SER A 134 15.86 -11.83 6.93
CA SER A 134 17.27 -12.02 6.49
C SER A 134 17.46 -11.88 4.96
N GLY A 135 16.87 -10.86 4.35
CA GLY A 135 16.99 -10.60 2.91
C GLY A 135 16.15 -11.53 2.01
N THR A 136 15.24 -12.31 2.59
CA THR A 136 14.35 -13.22 1.85
C THR A 136 12.89 -12.88 2.15
N LEU A 137 12.04 -12.91 1.11
CA LEU A 137 10.59 -12.84 1.25
C LEU A 137 9.99 -14.25 1.26
N TYR A 138 9.11 -14.49 2.21
CA TYR A 138 8.33 -15.72 2.36
C TYR A 138 6.84 -15.38 2.20
N THR A 139 6.01 -16.37 1.88
CA THR A 139 4.56 -16.23 1.67
C THR A 139 3.74 -16.76 2.84
N ASP A 140 4.28 -16.69 4.03
CA ASP A 140 3.70 -17.21 5.28
C ASP A 140 3.30 -16.10 6.26
N GLY A 141 3.15 -14.85 5.78
CA GLY A 141 2.62 -13.74 6.58
C GLY A 141 1.23 -14.06 7.14
N ASN A 142 0.98 -13.68 8.38
CA ASN A 142 -0.29 -14.01 9.05
C ASN A 142 -0.83 -12.81 9.85
N PRO A 143 -1.45 -11.83 9.18
CA PRO A 143 -2.02 -10.67 9.86
C PRO A 143 -3.16 -11.03 10.82
N ALA A 144 -4.00 -12.01 10.49
CA ALA A 144 -5.09 -12.44 11.34
C ALA A 144 -4.58 -13.02 12.68
N GLY A 145 -3.52 -13.82 12.63
CA GLY A 145 -2.86 -14.38 13.82
C GLY A 145 -1.83 -13.46 14.48
N GLY A 146 -1.56 -12.28 13.92
CA GLY A 146 -0.59 -11.32 14.46
C GLY A 146 0.87 -11.79 14.41
N SER A 147 1.21 -12.72 13.50
CA SER A 147 2.54 -13.31 13.39
C SER A 147 3.11 -13.20 11.99
N ASN A 148 4.41 -13.43 11.84
CA ASN A 148 5.09 -13.41 10.55
C ASN A 148 4.85 -12.08 9.78
N GLN A 149 5.01 -10.94 10.47
CA GLN A 149 4.86 -9.63 9.86
C GLN A 149 5.93 -9.38 8.79
N THR A 150 5.61 -8.51 7.83
CA THR A 150 6.59 -8.08 6.84
C THR A 150 7.64 -7.19 7.50
N TYR A 151 7.22 -6.28 8.39
CA TYR A 151 8.13 -5.43 9.19
C TYR A 151 7.40 -4.84 10.40
N THR A 152 8.13 -4.07 11.24
CA THR A 152 7.57 -3.33 12.35
C THR A 152 7.82 -1.84 12.14
N TRP A 153 6.76 -1.05 12.16
CA TRP A 153 6.80 0.40 12.04
C TRP A 153 7.02 1.03 13.42
N GLY A 154 7.96 1.96 13.51
CA GLY A 154 8.41 2.50 14.80
C GLY A 154 7.78 3.85 15.20
N SER A 155 6.92 4.44 14.35
CA SER A 155 6.29 5.73 14.64
C SER A 155 4.94 5.56 15.34
N SER A 156 4.46 6.65 15.99
CA SER A 156 3.11 6.67 16.55
C SER A 156 2.06 6.42 15.48
N ALA A 157 1.05 5.61 15.80
CA ALA A 157 -0.05 5.34 14.89
C ALA A 157 -0.83 6.62 14.53
N GLU A 158 -0.99 7.54 15.48
CA GLU A 158 -1.72 8.80 15.29
C GLU A 158 -1.08 9.75 14.28
N ASP A 159 0.20 9.55 13.95
CA ASP A 159 0.92 10.29 12.91
C ASP A 159 1.34 9.36 11.77
N THR A 160 0.63 8.27 11.56
CA THR A 160 0.93 7.27 10.54
C THR A 160 -0.26 7.10 9.61
N PHE A 161 0.01 7.06 8.31
CA PHE A 161 -1.01 7.02 7.24
C PHE A 161 -0.69 5.92 6.24
N PHE A 162 -1.71 5.38 5.60
CA PHE A 162 -1.51 4.73 4.30
C PHE A 162 -1.10 5.75 3.25
N SER A 163 -0.21 5.36 2.35
CA SER A 163 0.26 6.22 1.26
C SER A 163 0.58 5.42 0.00
N ILE A 164 0.38 6.08 -1.12
CA ILE A 164 0.81 5.63 -2.44
C ILE A 164 1.96 6.52 -2.89
N TRP A 165 2.98 5.94 -3.51
CA TRP A 165 4.02 6.67 -4.22
C TRP A 165 4.41 5.89 -5.47
N ASN A 166 4.39 6.54 -6.61
CA ASN A 166 4.64 5.85 -7.86
C ASN A 166 5.16 6.76 -8.99
N TYR A 167 5.70 6.14 -10.01
CA TYR A 167 6.19 6.74 -11.24
C TYR A 167 5.56 6.03 -12.43
N SER A 168 4.89 6.80 -13.32
CA SER A 168 4.22 6.28 -14.52
C SER A 168 3.19 5.17 -14.25
N LEU A 169 2.47 5.27 -13.14
CA LEU A 169 1.47 4.28 -12.73
C LEU A 169 0.06 4.85 -12.67
N THR A 170 -0.90 3.98 -12.97
CA THR A 170 -2.32 4.19 -12.66
C THR A 170 -2.78 3.10 -11.71
N GLY A 171 -3.47 3.48 -10.66
CA GLY A 171 -4.05 2.52 -9.73
C GLY A 171 -5.16 3.13 -8.91
N VAL A 172 -5.88 2.29 -8.18
CA VAL A 172 -7.04 2.67 -7.36
C VAL A 172 -6.87 2.14 -5.94
N ALA A 173 -6.96 3.03 -4.96
CA ALA A 173 -6.98 2.68 -3.55
C ALA A 173 -8.39 2.24 -3.11
N ASN A 174 -8.44 1.30 -2.18
CA ASN A 174 -9.66 0.89 -1.49
C ASN A 174 -9.39 0.87 0.01
N PHE A 175 -10.10 1.73 0.73
CA PHE A 175 -10.07 1.81 2.20
C PHE A 175 -11.34 1.21 2.81
N GLY A 176 -12.05 0.33 2.07
CA GLY A 176 -13.28 -0.33 2.47
C GLY A 176 -14.54 0.16 1.76
N GLN A 177 -14.48 1.24 0.96
CA GLN A 177 -15.66 1.84 0.32
C GLN A 177 -15.97 1.28 -1.07
N ASP A 178 -14.99 0.74 -1.78
CA ASP A 178 -15.19 0.27 -3.16
C ASP A 178 -14.35 -0.96 -3.49
N SER A 179 -14.93 -2.14 -3.29
CA SER A 179 -14.31 -3.42 -3.63
C SER A 179 -14.22 -3.68 -5.14
N SER A 180 -14.82 -2.83 -5.97
CA SER A 180 -14.73 -2.91 -7.43
C SER A 180 -13.54 -2.14 -8.01
N PHE A 181 -12.84 -1.35 -7.20
CA PHE A 181 -11.74 -0.49 -7.63
C PHE A 181 -12.14 0.37 -8.85
N ALA A 182 -13.14 1.23 -8.66
CA ALA A 182 -13.74 2.07 -9.71
C ALA A 182 -14.26 1.25 -10.91
N GLY A 183 -14.86 0.10 -10.65
CA GLY A 183 -15.44 -0.78 -11.67
C GLY A 183 -14.43 -1.59 -12.48
N THR A 184 -13.16 -1.59 -12.10
CA THR A 184 -12.10 -2.31 -12.83
C THR A 184 -11.94 -3.76 -12.36
N LYS A 185 -12.53 -4.13 -11.22
CA LYS A 185 -12.52 -5.47 -10.65
C LYS A 185 -13.94 -5.95 -10.35
N THR A 186 -14.15 -7.25 -10.43
CA THR A 186 -15.39 -7.85 -9.91
C THR A 186 -15.30 -7.92 -8.39
N SER A 187 -16.27 -7.32 -7.71
CA SER A 187 -16.38 -7.40 -6.26
C SER A 187 -16.46 -8.86 -5.79
N GLN A 188 -15.66 -9.21 -4.80
CA GLN A 188 -15.62 -10.59 -4.25
C GLN A 188 -16.76 -10.87 -3.27
N GLY A 189 -17.59 -9.89 -2.94
CA GLY A 189 -18.72 -10.04 -2.03
C GLY A 189 -18.33 -10.25 -0.55
N ASN A 190 -17.05 -10.05 -0.21
CA ASN A 190 -16.54 -10.15 1.17
C ASN A 190 -16.59 -8.78 1.87
N GLN A 191 -17.69 -8.06 1.73
CA GLN A 191 -17.90 -6.83 2.46
C GLN A 191 -18.29 -7.18 3.90
N ASP A 192 -17.83 -6.35 4.85
CA ASP A 192 -18.33 -6.47 6.20
C ASP A 192 -19.84 -6.13 6.25
N SER A 193 -20.52 -6.60 7.29
CA SER A 193 -21.97 -6.43 7.45
C SER A 193 -22.41 -4.98 7.70
N GLY A 194 -21.51 -4.02 7.62
CA GLY A 194 -21.75 -2.58 7.81
C GLY A 194 -21.55 -1.74 6.55
N GLY A 195 -21.20 -2.37 5.42
CA GLY A 195 -20.98 -1.69 4.12
C GLY A 195 -22.25 -1.49 3.32
#